data_6f4efcd4d76f18b0aee5eae59e04fc84
#
_entry.id   6f4efcd4d76f18b0aee5eae59e04fc84
#
_cell.length_a   1.000
_cell.length_b   1.000
_cell.length_c   1.000
_cell.angle_alpha   90.00
_cell.angle_beta   90.00
_cell.angle_gamma   90.00
#
_symmetry.space_group_name_H-M   'P 1'
#
loop_
_entity.id
_entity.type
_entity.pdbx_description
1 polymer ?
#
loop_
_entity_poly.entity_id
_entity_poly.type
_entity_poly.pdbx_seq_one_letter_code
_entity_poly.pdbx_strand_id
1 'polypeptide(L)'
;SAAMVLQDLWLPGPARAESLEAWRRGCEQMAELGLRRVYSPSITNRPLTTDDFVATPAAIHEAGEIAAEFELDCMIEFTRTSTHLATLTSALDNIRSAGHPRVKPMLDFFHFWSGLSKFEDLDLLQPGELAHAHFQDLRSGPRELIDNDSRLIPGDGIAPVERILQKLAEKEYAGSLSVELFRAEFVDGDPYEVASEIRPKCEEVM
;
A
#
# COMPACT_ATOMS: atom_id res chain seq x y z
N SER A 1 0.36 3.35 11.66
CA SER A 1 0.22 3.95 10.32
C SER A 1 -1.21 4.44 10.11
N ALA A 2 -1.39 5.37 9.19
CA ALA A 2 -2.70 5.83 8.77
C ALA A 2 -2.73 6.07 7.26
N ALA A 3 -3.91 5.84 6.68
CA ALA A 3 -4.18 6.07 5.28
C ALA A 3 -4.67 7.49 5.02
N MET A 4 -4.22 8.07 3.92
CA MET A 4 -4.81 9.27 3.32
C MET A 4 -5.10 8.99 1.86
N VAL A 5 -6.37 8.81 1.52
CA VAL A 5 -6.80 8.46 0.16
C VAL A 5 -6.89 9.75 -0.67
N LEU A 6 -5.82 10.05 -1.41
CA LEU A 6 -5.67 11.29 -2.15
C LEU A 6 -5.51 11.05 -3.65
N GLN A 7 -6.34 11.74 -4.45
CA GLN A 7 -6.30 11.65 -5.91
C GLN A 7 -5.04 12.31 -6.47
N ASP A 8 -4.34 11.62 -7.36
CA ASP A 8 -3.16 12.11 -8.09
C ASP A 8 -2.03 12.71 -7.24
N LEU A 9 -1.89 12.30 -5.96
CA LEU A 9 -0.83 12.79 -5.07
C LEU A 9 0.58 12.58 -5.66
N TRP A 10 0.77 11.46 -6.34
CA TRP A 10 2.07 11.02 -6.86
C TRP A 10 2.38 11.53 -8.28
N LEU A 11 1.49 12.36 -8.84
CA LEU A 11 1.63 12.88 -10.20
C LEU A 11 1.50 14.40 -10.24
N PRO A 12 2.28 15.10 -11.07
CA PRO A 12 2.06 16.52 -11.31
C PRO A 12 0.71 16.75 -12.03
N GLY A 13 0.10 17.89 -11.77
CA GLY A 13 -1.16 18.28 -12.41
C GLY A 13 -2.00 19.20 -11.56
N PRO A 14 -3.09 19.74 -12.11
CA PRO A 14 -3.94 20.72 -11.38
C PRO A 14 -4.54 20.18 -10.08
N ALA A 15 -4.96 18.92 -10.06
CA ALA A 15 -5.54 18.28 -8.86
C ALA A 15 -4.52 18.07 -7.74
N ARG A 16 -3.23 17.99 -8.08
CA ARG A 16 -2.16 17.72 -7.10
C ARG A 16 -2.01 18.79 -6.03
N ALA A 17 -2.24 20.07 -6.37
CA ALA A 17 -2.10 21.15 -5.39
C ALA A 17 -3.03 20.97 -4.19
N GLU A 18 -4.28 20.60 -4.43
CA GLU A 18 -5.27 20.29 -3.38
C GLU A 18 -4.86 19.05 -2.59
N SER A 19 -4.41 18.00 -3.29
CA SER A 19 -3.95 16.75 -2.65
C SER A 19 -2.71 16.97 -1.79
N LEU A 20 -1.76 17.81 -2.19
CA LEU A 20 -0.59 18.17 -1.37
C LEU A 20 -0.98 18.95 -0.12
N GLU A 21 -1.95 19.85 -0.23
CA GLU A 21 -2.44 20.60 0.94
C GLU A 21 -3.17 19.68 1.91
N ALA A 22 -3.99 18.76 1.40
CA ALA A 22 -4.64 17.73 2.21
C ALA A 22 -3.60 16.77 2.82
N TRP A 23 -2.55 16.40 2.08
CA TRP A 23 -1.45 15.60 2.57
C TRP A 23 -0.73 16.28 3.73
N ARG A 24 -0.39 17.56 3.60
CA ARG A 24 0.26 18.33 4.68
C ARG A 24 -0.60 18.37 5.95
N ARG A 25 -1.88 18.73 5.82
CA ARG A 25 -2.82 18.76 6.97
C ARG A 25 -2.95 17.38 7.62
N GLY A 26 -3.03 16.33 6.81
CA GLY A 26 -3.10 14.96 7.31
C GLY A 26 -1.82 14.53 8.04
N CYS A 27 -0.65 14.86 7.51
CA CYS A 27 0.64 14.60 8.18
C CYS A 27 0.70 15.27 9.56
N GLU A 28 0.32 16.55 9.65
CA GLU A 28 0.25 17.28 10.91
C GLU A 28 -0.66 16.57 11.93
N GLN A 29 -1.89 16.25 11.54
CA GLN A 29 -2.86 15.55 12.40
C GLN A 29 -2.35 14.17 12.85
N MET A 30 -1.73 13.40 11.93
CA MET A 30 -1.22 12.06 12.27
C MET A 30 -0.03 12.15 13.22
N ALA A 31 0.83 13.15 13.07
CA ALA A 31 1.93 13.41 14.00
C ALA A 31 1.42 13.79 15.40
N GLU A 32 0.38 14.64 15.49
CA GLU A 32 -0.29 15.00 16.76
C GLU A 32 -0.88 13.77 17.47
N LEU A 33 -1.40 12.79 16.70
CA LEU A 33 -1.88 11.51 17.22
C LEU A 33 -0.75 10.54 17.60
N GLY A 34 0.52 10.93 17.46
CA GLY A 34 1.68 10.12 17.79
C GLY A 34 2.00 9.02 16.79
N LEU A 35 1.44 9.06 15.58
CA LEU A 35 1.78 8.12 14.52
C LEU A 35 3.19 8.39 13.99
N ARG A 36 3.79 7.37 13.37
CA ARG A 36 5.14 7.44 12.79
C ARG A 36 5.16 7.20 11.29
N ARG A 37 4.05 6.72 10.73
CA ARG A 37 3.94 6.34 9.33
C ARG A 37 2.58 6.74 8.78
N VAL A 38 2.61 7.28 7.57
CA VAL A 38 1.44 7.63 6.78
C VAL A 38 1.58 7.02 5.40
N TYR A 39 0.47 6.69 4.76
CA TYR A 39 0.49 6.23 3.39
C TYR A 39 -0.64 6.81 2.57
N SER A 40 -0.45 6.84 1.26
CA SER A 40 -1.52 7.07 0.30
C SER A 40 -1.46 6.01 -0.79
N PRO A 41 -2.60 5.37 -1.08
CA PRO A 41 -2.69 4.50 -2.25
C PRO A 41 -2.49 5.33 -3.53
N SER A 42 -1.93 4.68 -4.55
CA SER A 42 -1.86 5.30 -5.87
C SER A 42 -3.24 5.30 -6.51
N ILE A 43 -3.91 6.45 -6.49
CA ILE A 43 -5.23 6.63 -7.09
C ILE A 43 -5.11 7.60 -8.26
N THR A 44 -5.08 7.04 -9.46
CA THR A 44 -5.00 7.78 -10.73
C THR A 44 -5.78 7.02 -11.78
N ASN A 45 -6.76 7.69 -12.38
CA ASN A 45 -7.66 7.09 -13.37
C ASN A 45 -7.60 7.80 -14.73
N ARG A 46 -6.76 8.81 -14.89
CA ARG A 46 -6.55 9.50 -16.17
C ARG A 46 -5.55 8.75 -17.04
N PRO A 47 -5.60 8.93 -18.36
CA PRO A 47 -4.52 8.49 -19.23
C PRO A 47 -3.20 9.18 -18.85
N LEU A 48 -2.10 8.44 -18.96
CA LEU A 48 -0.75 8.90 -18.65
C LEU A 48 0.06 9.14 -19.93
N THR A 49 1.01 10.05 -19.81
CA THR A 49 2.02 10.34 -20.83
C THR A 49 3.40 9.92 -20.32
N THR A 50 4.38 9.87 -21.20
CA THR A 50 5.79 9.66 -20.81
C THR A 50 6.26 10.74 -19.83
N ASP A 51 5.82 11.99 -20.02
CA ASP A 51 6.22 13.11 -19.16
C ASP A 51 5.69 12.94 -17.72
N ASP A 52 4.51 12.33 -17.55
CA ASP A 52 3.98 12.00 -16.23
C ASP A 52 4.93 11.04 -15.48
N PHE A 53 5.42 10.00 -16.14
CA PHE A 53 6.37 9.05 -15.54
C PHE A 53 7.72 9.71 -15.23
N VAL A 54 8.21 10.58 -16.11
CA VAL A 54 9.46 11.33 -15.88
C VAL A 54 9.35 12.25 -14.66
N ALA A 55 8.17 12.83 -14.43
CA ALA A 55 7.94 13.76 -13.34
C ALA A 55 7.57 13.09 -12.00
N THR A 56 7.19 11.82 -12.02
CA THR A 56 6.76 11.06 -10.82
C THR A 56 7.79 11.07 -9.69
N PRO A 57 9.09 10.81 -9.90
CA PRO A 57 10.08 10.80 -8.82
C PRO A 57 10.16 12.14 -8.06
N ALA A 58 10.09 13.27 -8.78
CA ALA A 58 10.09 14.58 -8.15
C ALA A 58 8.83 14.83 -7.31
N ALA A 59 7.67 14.37 -7.81
CA ALA A 59 6.41 14.47 -7.07
C ALA A 59 6.41 13.61 -5.79
N ILE A 60 6.99 12.42 -5.85
CA ILE A 60 7.18 11.53 -4.69
C ILE A 60 8.14 12.18 -3.67
N HIS A 61 9.25 12.74 -4.14
CA HIS A 61 10.22 13.41 -3.28
C HIS A 61 9.59 14.56 -2.50
N GLU A 62 8.82 15.43 -3.17
CA GLU A 62 8.13 16.56 -2.54
C GLU A 62 7.11 16.11 -1.48
N ALA A 63 6.34 15.05 -1.73
CA ALA A 63 5.44 14.51 -0.73
C ALA A 63 6.20 13.90 0.47
N GLY A 64 7.37 13.32 0.22
CA GLY A 64 8.30 12.85 1.24
C GLY A 64 8.84 13.97 2.12
N GLU A 65 9.23 15.11 1.53
CA GLU A 65 9.68 16.30 2.26
C GLU A 65 8.60 16.82 3.19
N ILE A 66 7.33 16.87 2.72
CA ILE A 66 6.21 17.30 3.56
C ILE A 66 6.04 16.35 4.75
N ALA A 67 6.08 15.04 4.55
CA ALA A 67 5.96 14.09 5.66
C ALA A 67 7.15 14.20 6.63
N ALA A 68 8.35 14.48 6.12
CA ALA A 68 9.56 14.66 6.91
C ALA A 68 9.51 15.87 7.85
N GLU A 69 8.81 16.96 7.48
CA GLU A 69 8.58 18.11 8.36
C GLU A 69 7.89 17.72 9.68
N PHE A 70 7.08 16.66 9.65
CA PHE A 70 6.35 16.10 10.80
C PHE A 70 7.01 14.83 11.38
N GLU A 71 8.24 14.52 11.00
CA GLU A 71 8.98 13.31 11.41
C GLU A 71 8.32 11.98 11.02
N LEU A 72 7.45 11.98 10.00
CA LEU A 72 6.74 10.80 9.50
C LEU A 72 7.50 10.10 8.37
N ASP A 73 7.41 8.78 8.32
CA ASP A 73 7.74 8.02 7.13
C ASP A 73 6.51 8.01 6.20
N CYS A 74 6.74 8.29 4.93
CA CYS A 74 5.75 8.31 3.87
C CYS A 74 5.78 6.97 3.12
N MET A 75 4.64 6.31 2.99
CA MET A 75 4.56 5.05 2.27
C MET A 75 3.66 5.17 1.04
N ILE A 76 4.05 4.49 -0.03
CA ILE A 76 3.27 4.39 -1.25
C ILE A 76 2.72 2.97 -1.36
N GLU A 77 1.40 2.88 -1.41
CA GLU A 77 0.70 1.67 -1.76
C GLU A 77 0.38 1.67 -3.25
N PHE A 78 0.98 0.75 -4.02
CA PHE A 78 0.54 0.56 -5.40
C PHE A 78 -0.82 -0.12 -5.44
N THR A 79 -1.69 0.30 -6.36
CA THR A 79 -3.04 -0.26 -6.44
C THR A 79 -3.33 -0.85 -7.82
N ARG A 80 -3.89 -2.06 -7.85
CA ARG A 80 -4.17 -2.82 -9.08
C ARG A 80 -5.08 -2.11 -10.09
N THR A 81 -5.88 -1.17 -9.63
CA THR A 81 -6.88 -0.46 -10.45
C THR A 81 -6.39 0.91 -10.93
N SER A 82 -5.25 1.38 -10.42
CA SER A 82 -4.67 2.65 -10.85
C SER A 82 -4.06 2.54 -12.24
N THR A 83 -4.05 3.63 -12.98
CA THR A 83 -3.27 3.78 -14.21
C THR A 83 -1.82 4.15 -13.95
N HIS A 84 -1.47 4.49 -12.69
CA HIS A 84 -0.15 4.92 -12.25
C HIS A 84 0.29 4.15 -11.00
N LEU A 85 1.55 3.69 -10.96
CA LEU A 85 2.09 2.87 -9.86
C LEU A 85 1.16 1.68 -9.53
N ALA A 86 0.83 0.89 -10.56
CA ALA A 86 -0.12 -0.22 -10.44
C ALA A 86 0.53 -1.56 -10.08
N THR A 87 1.86 -1.61 -9.98
CA THR A 87 2.64 -2.81 -9.68
C THR A 87 3.75 -2.52 -8.67
N LEU A 88 4.21 -3.56 -7.98
CA LEU A 88 5.36 -3.45 -7.08
C LEU A 88 6.60 -2.89 -7.80
N THR A 89 6.89 -3.39 -9.01
CA THR A 89 8.03 -2.95 -9.82
C THR A 89 7.95 -1.44 -10.08
N SER A 90 6.80 -0.94 -10.58
CA SER A 90 6.67 0.48 -10.91
C SER A 90 6.75 1.38 -9.67
N ALA A 91 6.25 0.91 -8.52
CA ALA A 91 6.37 1.62 -7.25
C ALA A 91 7.84 1.70 -6.80
N LEU A 92 8.56 0.56 -6.78
CA LEU A 92 9.97 0.51 -6.37
C LEU A 92 10.86 1.38 -7.25
N ASP A 93 10.71 1.32 -8.58
CA ASP A 93 11.51 2.10 -9.51
C ASP A 93 11.35 3.62 -9.26
N ASN A 94 10.12 4.08 -9.05
CA ASN A 94 9.85 5.49 -8.81
C ASN A 94 10.24 5.95 -7.40
N ILE A 95 10.03 5.14 -6.36
CA ILE A 95 10.48 5.43 -4.99
C ILE A 95 12.00 5.56 -4.94
N ARG A 96 12.72 4.62 -5.55
CA ARG A 96 14.20 4.64 -5.61
C ARG A 96 14.72 5.82 -6.41
N SER A 97 14.07 6.14 -7.54
CA SER A 97 14.40 7.31 -8.35
C SER A 97 14.12 8.64 -7.64
N ALA A 98 13.12 8.69 -6.78
CA ALA A 98 12.85 9.85 -5.92
C ALA A 98 13.97 10.09 -4.89
N GLY A 99 14.64 9.04 -4.42
CA GLY A 99 15.82 9.13 -3.56
C GLY A 99 15.57 9.75 -2.18
N HIS A 100 14.32 9.78 -1.71
CA HIS A 100 13.99 10.38 -0.42
C HIS A 100 14.05 9.32 0.71
N PRO A 101 14.83 9.53 1.81
CA PRO A 101 15.10 8.50 2.82
C PRO A 101 13.86 8.04 3.60
N ARG A 102 12.85 8.92 3.72
CA ARG A 102 11.60 8.61 4.44
C ARG A 102 10.48 8.10 3.53
N VAL A 103 10.70 7.99 2.22
CA VAL A 103 9.71 7.39 1.31
C VAL A 103 9.99 5.91 1.17
N LYS A 104 8.99 5.09 1.43
CA LYS A 104 9.10 3.63 1.48
C LYS A 104 7.99 2.96 0.67
N PRO A 105 8.22 1.76 0.14
CA PRO A 105 7.17 0.95 -0.42
C PRO A 105 6.28 0.34 0.68
N MET A 106 5.02 0.14 0.34
CA MET A 106 4.06 -0.65 1.08
C MET A 106 3.54 -1.77 0.19
N LEU A 107 3.32 -2.95 0.74
CA LEU A 107 2.82 -4.11 0.02
C LEU A 107 1.42 -4.45 0.51
N ASP A 108 0.43 -4.35 -0.36
CA ASP A 108 -0.89 -4.93 -0.14
C ASP A 108 -1.00 -6.26 -0.90
N PHE A 109 -1.26 -7.36 -0.19
CA PHE A 109 -1.30 -8.70 -0.78
C PHE A 109 -2.41 -8.86 -1.82
N PHE A 110 -3.55 -8.18 -1.61
CA PHE A 110 -4.64 -8.17 -2.56
C PHE A 110 -4.24 -7.46 -3.86
N HIS A 111 -3.70 -6.24 -3.77
CA HIS A 111 -3.26 -5.50 -4.95
C HIS A 111 -2.09 -6.20 -5.66
N PHE A 112 -1.21 -6.82 -4.91
CA PHE A 112 -0.10 -7.59 -5.46
C PHE A 112 -0.58 -8.81 -6.25
N TRP A 113 -1.40 -9.67 -5.63
CA TRP A 113 -1.78 -10.95 -6.23
C TRP A 113 -2.90 -10.83 -7.28
N SER A 114 -3.88 -9.96 -7.07
CA SER A 114 -4.95 -9.73 -8.05
C SER A 114 -4.57 -8.75 -9.17
N GLY A 115 -3.48 -8.01 -9.03
CA GLY A 115 -2.97 -7.04 -9.99
C GLY A 115 -2.09 -7.66 -11.09
N LEU A 116 -1.22 -6.83 -11.66
CA LEU A 116 -0.28 -7.20 -12.72
C LEU A 116 1.12 -7.54 -12.20
N SER A 117 1.37 -7.40 -10.90
CA SER A 117 2.62 -7.83 -10.28
C SER A 117 2.80 -9.33 -10.42
N LYS A 118 4.05 -9.77 -10.48
CA LYS A 118 4.42 -11.19 -10.52
C LYS A 118 5.01 -11.60 -9.19
N PHE A 119 4.91 -12.88 -8.85
CA PHE A 119 5.47 -13.37 -7.59
C PHE A 119 6.97 -13.06 -7.47
N GLU A 120 7.70 -13.15 -8.58
CA GLU A 120 9.13 -12.87 -8.67
C GLU A 120 9.49 -11.40 -8.43
N ASP A 121 8.51 -10.48 -8.54
CA ASP A 121 8.74 -9.04 -8.25
C ASP A 121 9.11 -8.83 -6.77
N LEU A 122 8.76 -9.77 -5.87
CA LEU A 122 9.19 -9.73 -4.47
C LEU A 122 10.71 -9.85 -4.32
N ASP A 123 11.40 -10.47 -5.29
CA ASP A 123 12.86 -10.56 -5.30
C ASP A 123 13.53 -9.19 -5.48
N LEU A 124 12.82 -8.22 -6.05
CA LEU A 124 13.30 -6.85 -6.25
C LEU A 124 13.41 -6.06 -4.93
N LEU A 125 12.67 -6.45 -3.89
CA LEU A 125 12.77 -5.82 -2.57
C LEU A 125 14.16 -5.98 -2.00
N GLN A 126 14.72 -4.89 -1.47
CA GLN A 126 15.95 -4.92 -0.69
C GLN A 126 15.66 -5.27 0.78
N PRO A 127 16.61 -5.87 1.51
CA PRO A 127 16.43 -6.13 2.93
C PRO A 127 16.05 -4.86 3.71
N GLY A 128 14.98 -4.93 4.50
CA GLY A 128 14.50 -3.81 5.32
C GLY A 128 13.87 -2.62 4.55
N GLU A 129 13.71 -2.73 3.23
CA GLU A 129 13.15 -1.64 2.40
C GLU A 129 11.63 -1.47 2.61
N LEU A 130 10.90 -2.58 2.78
CA LEU A 130 9.44 -2.57 2.96
C LEU A 130 9.07 -2.01 4.34
N ALA A 131 8.19 -1.00 4.37
CA ALA A 131 7.82 -0.34 5.62
C ALA A 131 6.56 -0.93 6.26
N HIS A 132 5.61 -1.41 5.47
CA HIS A 132 4.33 -1.94 5.96
C HIS A 132 3.74 -2.93 4.96
N ALA A 133 2.92 -3.87 5.46
CA ALA A 133 2.17 -4.76 4.60
C ALA A 133 0.72 -4.87 5.06
N HIS A 134 -0.21 -4.80 4.10
CA HIS A 134 -1.58 -5.25 4.26
C HIS A 134 -1.64 -6.75 3.96
N PHE A 135 -2.23 -7.48 4.89
CA PHE A 135 -2.19 -8.92 4.98
C PHE A 135 -3.60 -9.49 4.88
N GLN A 136 -3.95 -9.98 3.71
CA GLN A 136 -5.23 -10.59 3.41
C GLN A 136 -5.09 -11.60 2.28
N ASP A 137 -6.12 -12.42 2.11
CA ASP A 137 -6.27 -13.34 0.99
C ASP A 137 -7.35 -12.83 0.04
N LEU A 138 -7.67 -13.58 -1.00
CA LEU A 138 -8.74 -13.25 -1.93
C LEU A 138 -9.43 -14.50 -2.48
N ARG A 139 -10.72 -14.34 -2.79
CA ARG A 139 -11.52 -15.42 -3.41
C ARG A 139 -11.03 -15.75 -4.80
N SER A 140 -11.27 -17.00 -5.22
CA SER A 140 -11.11 -17.42 -6.62
C SER A 140 -12.15 -16.76 -7.52
N GLY A 141 -11.73 -16.37 -8.71
CA GLY A 141 -12.61 -15.82 -9.72
C GLY A 141 -11.87 -15.20 -10.90
N PRO A 142 -12.59 -14.80 -11.97
CA PRO A 142 -12.02 -13.99 -13.02
C PRO A 142 -11.46 -12.69 -12.47
N ARG A 143 -10.26 -12.31 -12.89
CA ARG A 143 -9.58 -11.10 -12.41
C ARG A 143 -10.41 -9.83 -12.60
N GLU A 144 -11.20 -9.77 -13.66
CA GLU A 144 -12.09 -8.66 -14.02
C GLU A 144 -13.24 -8.47 -13.03
N LEU A 145 -13.59 -9.52 -12.28
CA LEU A 145 -14.66 -9.53 -11.28
C LEU A 145 -14.13 -9.44 -9.84
N ILE A 146 -12.82 -9.34 -9.67
CA ILE A 146 -12.21 -9.15 -8.35
C ILE A 146 -12.34 -7.68 -7.96
N ASP A 147 -12.94 -7.45 -6.79
CA ASP A 147 -13.19 -6.14 -6.17
C ASP A 147 -12.78 -6.18 -4.69
N ASN A 148 -12.98 -5.09 -3.96
CA ASN A 148 -12.64 -5.02 -2.54
C ASN A 148 -13.40 -6.04 -1.67
N ASP A 149 -14.64 -6.40 -2.05
CA ASP A 149 -15.41 -7.42 -1.35
C ASP A 149 -14.88 -8.84 -1.59
N SER A 150 -13.94 -8.98 -2.50
CA SER A 150 -13.22 -10.24 -2.77
C SER A 150 -12.12 -10.53 -1.77
N ARG A 151 -11.79 -9.60 -0.88
CA ARG A 151 -10.80 -9.79 0.19
C ARG A 151 -11.30 -10.80 1.22
N LEU A 152 -10.44 -11.72 1.60
CA LEU A 152 -10.71 -12.77 2.58
C LEU A 152 -9.69 -12.70 3.72
N ILE A 153 -10.05 -13.32 4.83
CA ILE A 153 -9.11 -13.53 5.94
C ILE A 153 -7.91 -14.33 5.40
N PRO A 154 -6.66 -14.03 5.83
CA PRO A 154 -5.49 -14.79 5.41
C PRO A 154 -5.68 -16.30 5.58
N GLY A 155 -5.40 -17.05 4.52
CA GLY A 155 -5.55 -18.51 4.47
C GLY A 155 -6.91 -19.02 3.96
N ASP A 156 -7.92 -18.16 3.83
CA ASP A 156 -9.26 -18.57 3.34
C ASP A 156 -9.40 -18.49 1.81
N GLY A 157 -8.35 -18.10 1.07
CA GLY A 157 -8.44 -17.84 -0.36
C GLY A 157 -7.42 -18.58 -1.21
N ILE A 158 -7.03 -17.94 -2.32
CA ILE A 158 -6.14 -18.54 -3.33
C ILE A 158 -4.78 -17.86 -3.44
N ALA A 159 -4.53 -16.77 -2.72
CA ALA A 159 -3.22 -16.14 -2.74
C ALA A 159 -2.19 -17.04 -2.04
N PRO A 160 -0.95 -17.09 -2.52
CA PRO A 160 0.11 -17.87 -1.89
C PRO A 160 0.66 -17.14 -0.65
N VAL A 161 -0.22 -16.90 0.34
CA VAL A 161 0.04 -16.07 1.53
C VAL A 161 1.31 -16.49 2.25
N GLU A 162 1.44 -17.79 2.58
CA GLU A 162 2.63 -18.33 3.27
C GLU A 162 3.92 -18.08 2.45
N ARG A 163 3.86 -18.26 1.13
CA ARG A 163 5.02 -18.02 0.26
C ARG A 163 5.40 -16.54 0.18
N ILE A 164 4.40 -15.64 0.21
CA ILE A 164 4.66 -14.19 0.28
C ILE A 164 5.33 -13.86 1.61
N LEU A 165 4.80 -14.38 2.74
CA LEU A 165 5.38 -14.17 4.07
C LEU A 165 6.81 -14.70 4.15
N GLN A 166 7.07 -15.88 3.58
CA GLN A 166 8.42 -16.44 3.50
C GLN A 166 9.37 -15.51 2.73
N LYS A 167 8.93 -14.96 1.59
CA LYS A 167 9.70 -13.96 0.83
C LYS A 167 9.95 -12.69 1.64
N LEU A 168 8.97 -12.20 2.35
CA LEU A 168 9.15 -11.03 3.23
C LEU A 168 10.15 -11.31 4.35
N ALA A 169 10.13 -12.51 4.94
CA ALA A 169 11.13 -12.92 5.93
C ALA A 169 12.55 -12.98 5.33
N GLU A 170 12.72 -13.53 4.11
CA GLU A 170 13.98 -13.51 3.36
C GLU A 170 14.50 -12.08 3.10
N LYS A 171 13.59 -11.11 3.00
CA LYS A 171 13.88 -9.68 2.83
C LYS A 171 13.99 -8.91 4.16
N GLU A 172 14.14 -9.63 5.27
CA GLU A 172 14.30 -9.05 6.63
C GLU A 172 13.14 -8.12 7.02
N TYR A 173 11.93 -8.38 6.52
CA TYR A 173 10.78 -7.60 6.92
C TYR A 173 10.40 -7.90 8.37
N ALA A 174 10.47 -6.90 9.22
CA ALA A 174 10.10 -6.95 10.64
C ALA A 174 8.97 -5.97 11.00
N GLY A 175 8.25 -5.49 9.99
CA GLY A 175 7.13 -4.56 10.18
C GLY A 175 5.83 -5.27 10.59
N SER A 176 4.79 -4.47 10.77
CA SER A 176 3.45 -4.98 11.10
C SER A 176 2.75 -5.54 9.86
N LEU A 177 2.01 -6.61 10.07
CA LEU A 177 1.03 -7.15 9.12
C LEU A 177 -0.36 -6.67 9.58
N SER A 178 -1.03 -5.86 8.76
CA SER A 178 -2.37 -5.34 9.06
C SER A 178 -3.40 -5.99 8.17
N VAL A 179 -4.39 -6.62 8.77
CA VAL A 179 -5.52 -7.19 8.03
C VAL A 179 -6.40 -6.05 7.52
N GLU A 180 -6.69 -6.04 6.22
CA GLU A 180 -7.53 -5.04 5.57
C GLU A 180 -8.67 -5.72 4.81
N LEU A 181 -9.88 -5.65 5.37
CA LEU A 181 -11.10 -6.28 4.86
C LEU A 181 -12.20 -5.23 4.73
N PHE A 182 -12.99 -5.30 3.65
CA PHE A 182 -14.04 -4.33 3.33
C PHE A 182 -15.43 -4.93 3.33
N ARG A 183 -15.59 -6.23 3.59
CA ARG A 183 -16.90 -6.90 3.61
C ARG A 183 -17.73 -6.37 4.77
N ALA A 184 -19.04 -6.17 4.53
CA ALA A 184 -19.95 -5.58 5.50
C ALA A 184 -19.96 -6.33 6.85
N GLU A 185 -19.86 -7.66 6.84
CA GLU A 185 -19.80 -8.47 8.05
C GLU A 185 -18.63 -8.14 8.99
N PHE A 186 -17.50 -7.65 8.43
CA PHE A 186 -16.34 -7.21 9.22
C PHE A 186 -16.43 -5.73 9.58
N VAL A 187 -16.97 -4.89 8.69
CA VAL A 187 -17.08 -3.44 8.90
C VAL A 187 -18.17 -3.10 9.92
N ASP A 188 -19.32 -3.78 9.84
CA ASP A 188 -20.49 -3.53 10.68
C ASP A 188 -20.59 -4.47 11.90
N GLY A 189 -19.68 -5.45 11.99
CA GLY A 189 -19.65 -6.45 13.05
C GLY A 189 -19.15 -5.92 14.39
N ASP A 190 -19.38 -6.68 15.46
CA ASP A 190 -18.76 -6.39 16.75
C ASP A 190 -17.23 -6.52 16.64
N PRO A 191 -16.45 -5.49 16.97
CA PRO A 191 -15.00 -5.49 16.74
C PRO A 191 -14.26 -6.58 17.52
N TYR A 192 -14.76 -7.01 18.68
CA TYR A 192 -14.14 -8.08 19.47
C TYR A 192 -14.42 -9.46 18.87
N GLU A 193 -15.63 -9.69 18.37
CA GLU A 193 -16.00 -10.92 17.68
C GLU A 193 -15.21 -11.05 16.37
N VAL A 194 -15.17 -9.98 15.55
CA VAL A 194 -14.41 -9.93 14.31
C VAL A 194 -12.91 -10.18 14.57
N ALA A 195 -12.31 -9.52 15.55
CA ALA A 195 -10.90 -9.73 15.89
C ALA A 195 -10.64 -11.17 16.38
N SER A 196 -11.57 -11.76 17.14
CA SER A 196 -11.48 -13.13 17.63
C SER A 196 -11.61 -14.17 16.52
N GLU A 197 -12.32 -13.87 15.45
CA GLU A 197 -12.39 -14.72 14.25
C GLU A 197 -11.11 -14.63 13.41
N ILE A 198 -10.62 -13.40 13.15
CA ILE A 198 -9.51 -13.14 12.23
C ILE A 198 -8.19 -13.61 12.81
N ARG A 199 -7.93 -13.34 14.09
CA ARG A 199 -6.62 -13.56 14.72
C ARG A 199 -6.11 -15.00 14.62
N PRO A 200 -6.90 -16.05 14.98
CA PRO A 200 -6.40 -17.44 14.92
C PRO A 200 -6.01 -17.84 13.49
N LYS A 201 -6.78 -17.43 12.49
CA LYS A 201 -6.48 -17.73 11.08
C LYS A 201 -5.19 -17.04 10.61
N CYS A 202 -4.96 -15.81 11.03
CA CYS A 202 -3.70 -15.12 10.74
C CYS A 202 -2.50 -15.84 11.39
N GLU A 203 -2.66 -16.29 12.64
CA GLU A 203 -1.60 -17.01 13.37
C GLU A 203 -1.30 -18.38 12.73
N GLU A 204 -2.28 -19.02 12.08
CA GLU A 204 -2.10 -20.32 11.41
C GLU A 204 -1.21 -20.24 10.16
N VAL A 205 -1.25 -19.12 9.41
CA VAL A 205 -0.49 -18.94 8.16
C VAL A 205 0.84 -18.20 8.35
N MET A 206 1.16 -17.76 9.58
CA MET A 206 2.42 -17.09 9.93
C MET A 206 3.46 -18.07 10.47
#